data_0042a64953d464b92f30ba7cbf21d890
#
_entry.id   0042a64953d464b92f30ba7cbf21d890
#
_cell.length_a   1.000
_cell.length_b   1.000
_cell.length_c   1.000
_cell.angle_alpha   90.00
_cell.angle_beta   90.00
_cell.angle_gamma   90.00
#
_symmetry.space_group_name_H-M   'P 1'
#
loop_
_entity.id
_entity.type
_entity.pdbx_description
1 polymer ?
#
loop_
_entity_poly.entity_id
_entity_poly.type
_entity_poly.pdbx_seq_one_letter_code
_entity_poly.pdbx_strand_id
1 'polypeptide(L)'
;MEAPQTRWLSGDQQRAWRAFIIGMTLLTDTLDRELRHAHGISLGEYEILVRLSESPERSMRMAQIAESMQHSRSRVTHTVTRMEKAGLITRCAAEGDRRGVEARMTDRGWDLLVEAAPTHVTGVREHFVDLASEQEFAAMGKLMNAVADHLLAVNPAFEDIRDNVE
;
A
#
# COMPACT_ATOMS: atom_id res chain seq x y z
N MET A 1 -19.97 11.24 -36.01
CA MET A 1 -18.85 10.57 -35.32
C MET A 1 -19.41 9.32 -34.67
N GLU A 2 -19.08 8.17 -35.21
CA GLU A 2 -19.51 6.89 -34.64
C GLU A 2 -18.84 6.71 -33.27
N ALA A 3 -19.60 6.35 -32.23
CA ALA A 3 -19.06 6.06 -30.91
C ALA A 3 -18.06 4.90 -31.02
N PRO A 4 -16.89 4.94 -30.37
CA PRO A 4 -15.93 3.85 -30.43
C PRO A 4 -16.58 2.56 -29.94
N GLN A 5 -16.56 1.53 -30.79
CA GLN A 5 -17.13 0.24 -30.46
C GLN A 5 -16.38 -0.42 -29.30
N THR A 6 -17.07 -0.67 -28.19
CA THR A 6 -16.46 -1.29 -27.00
C THR A 6 -15.95 -2.69 -27.32
N ARG A 7 -14.66 -2.92 -27.11
CA ARG A 7 -14.05 -4.25 -27.19
C ARG A 7 -14.27 -5.00 -25.88
N TRP A 8 -15.32 -5.83 -25.81
CA TRP A 8 -15.64 -6.62 -24.63
C TRP A 8 -14.58 -7.68 -24.31
N LEU A 9 -14.45 -8.01 -23.03
CA LEU A 9 -13.60 -9.10 -22.57
C LEU A 9 -14.16 -10.45 -23.07
N SER A 10 -13.25 -11.36 -23.44
CA SER A 10 -13.62 -12.76 -23.66
C SER A 10 -14.08 -13.43 -22.36
N GLY A 11 -14.74 -14.58 -22.44
CA GLY A 11 -15.15 -15.35 -21.26
C GLY A 11 -13.98 -15.71 -20.34
N ASP A 12 -12.82 -16.07 -20.91
CA ASP A 12 -11.59 -16.39 -20.14
C ASP A 12 -11.00 -15.16 -19.47
N GLN A 13 -10.95 -14.04 -20.17
CA GLN A 13 -10.49 -12.76 -19.61
C GLN A 13 -11.40 -12.29 -18.47
N GLN A 14 -12.71 -12.45 -18.61
CA GLN A 14 -13.67 -12.12 -17.55
C GLN A 14 -13.47 -13.00 -16.30
N ARG A 15 -13.25 -14.31 -16.48
CA ARG A 15 -12.99 -15.24 -15.37
C ARG A 15 -11.72 -14.87 -14.63
N ALA A 16 -10.62 -14.64 -15.36
CA ALA A 16 -9.34 -14.25 -14.78
C ALA A 16 -9.45 -12.91 -14.02
N TRP A 17 -10.10 -11.91 -14.60
CA TRP A 17 -10.32 -10.62 -13.98
C TRP A 17 -11.12 -10.73 -12.67
N ARG A 18 -12.21 -11.50 -12.66
CA ARG A 18 -13.01 -11.73 -11.44
C ARG A 18 -12.24 -12.47 -10.36
N ALA A 19 -11.47 -13.50 -10.74
CA ALA A 19 -10.61 -14.24 -9.81
C ALA A 19 -9.58 -13.32 -9.17
N PHE A 20 -8.93 -12.46 -9.95
CA PHE A 20 -7.97 -11.47 -9.46
C PHE A 20 -8.61 -10.54 -8.43
N ILE A 21 -9.75 -9.91 -8.74
CA ILE A 21 -10.43 -8.98 -7.83
C ILE A 21 -10.87 -9.67 -6.54
N ILE A 22 -11.46 -10.87 -6.62
CA ILE A 22 -11.88 -11.64 -5.44
C ILE A 22 -10.67 -12.03 -4.60
N GLY A 23 -9.62 -12.58 -5.23
CA GLY A 23 -8.40 -13.00 -4.54
C GLY A 23 -7.74 -11.85 -3.80
N MET A 24 -7.56 -10.70 -4.44
CA MET A 24 -6.97 -9.52 -3.82
C MET A 24 -7.83 -8.98 -2.66
N THR A 25 -9.15 -8.96 -2.81
CA THR A 25 -10.05 -8.52 -1.73
C THR A 25 -9.93 -9.41 -0.50
N LEU A 26 -9.96 -10.74 -0.69
CA LEU A 26 -9.86 -11.70 0.42
C LEU A 26 -8.46 -11.67 1.06
N LEU A 27 -7.40 -11.54 0.26
CA LEU A 27 -6.02 -11.46 0.76
C LEU A 27 -5.83 -10.24 1.66
N THR A 28 -6.20 -9.05 1.17
CA THR A 28 -6.04 -7.81 1.93
C THR A 28 -6.88 -7.80 3.22
N ASP A 29 -8.10 -8.35 3.18
CA ASP A 29 -8.94 -8.49 4.38
C ASP A 29 -8.33 -9.48 5.39
N THR A 30 -7.75 -10.58 4.92
CA THR A 30 -7.11 -11.57 5.80
C THR A 30 -5.86 -10.99 6.47
N LEU A 31 -4.97 -10.35 5.71
CA LEU A 31 -3.78 -9.70 6.25
C LEU A 31 -4.13 -8.57 7.26
N ASP A 32 -5.19 -7.79 6.98
CA ASP A 32 -5.68 -6.77 7.92
C ASP A 32 -6.16 -7.39 9.25
N ARG A 33 -6.92 -8.50 9.18
CA ARG A 33 -7.40 -9.21 10.38
C ARG A 33 -6.26 -9.82 11.20
N GLU A 34 -5.26 -10.40 10.56
CA GLU A 34 -4.10 -10.99 11.24
C GLU A 34 -3.28 -9.93 11.96
N LEU A 35 -2.98 -8.80 11.31
CA LEU A 35 -2.27 -7.68 11.93
C LEU A 35 -3.07 -7.08 13.10
N ARG A 36 -4.38 -6.92 12.96
CA ARG A 36 -5.23 -6.43 14.06
C ARG A 36 -5.25 -7.38 15.23
N HIS A 37 -5.33 -8.67 14.97
CA HIS A 37 -5.40 -9.69 16.01
C HIS A 37 -4.08 -9.78 16.79
N ALA A 38 -2.95 -9.81 16.09
CA ALA A 38 -1.64 -10.02 16.70
C ALA A 38 -1.04 -8.74 17.30
N HIS A 39 -1.23 -7.59 16.63
CA HIS A 39 -0.50 -6.35 16.95
C HIS A 39 -1.40 -5.13 17.17
N GLY A 40 -2.71 -5.25 17.01
CA GLY A 40 -3.68 -4.15 17.22
C GLY A 40 -3.65 -3.06 16.15
N ILE A 41 -2.96 -3.26 15.02
CA ILE A 41 -2.87 -2.31 13.90
C ILE A 41 -3.53 -2.87 12.64
N SER A 42 -4.09 -2.00 11.84
CA SER A 42 -4.63 -2.34 10.53
C SER A 42 -3.51 -2.49 9.49
N LEU A 43 -3.80 -3.18 8.38
CA LEU A 43 -2.89 -3.25 7.22
C LEU A 43 -2.51 -1.85 6.73
N GLY A 44 -3.45 -0.90 6.64
CA GLY A 44 -3.14 0.46 6.21
C GLY A 44 -2.26 1.24 7.20
N GLU A 45 -2.31 0.96 8.52
CA GLU A 45 -1.38 1.52 9.49
C GLU A 45 0.00 0.89 9.37
N TYR A 46 0.08 -0.42 9.16
CA TYR A 46 1.31 -1.14 8.86
C TYR A 46 2.00 -0.60 7.60
N GLU A 47 1.25 -0.42 6.51
CA GLU A 47 1.76 0.16 5.26
C GLU A 47 2.31 1.58 5.43
N ILE A 48 1.69 2.43 6.26
CA ILE A 48 2.23 3.76 6.59
C ILE A 48 3.56 3.62 7.34
N LEU A 49 3.65 2.72 8.33
CA LEU A 49 4.91 2.49 9.04
C LEU A 49 6.02 1.99 8.09
N VAL A 50 5.72 1.08 7.16
CA VAL A 50 6.69 0.64 6.15
C VAL A 50 7.22 1.82 5.35
N ARG A 51 6.35 2.66 4.75
CA ARG A 51 6.77 3.83 3.97
C ARG A 51 7.60 4.82 4.78
N LEU A 52 7.22 5.08 6.02
CA LEU A 52 8.00 5.93 6.90
C LEU A 52 9.36 5.33 7.21
N SER A 53 9.46 4.00 7.35
CA SER A 53 10.74 3.32 7.63
C SER A 53 11.74 3.43 6.49
N GLU A 54 11.25 3.49 5.27
CA GLU A 54 12.04 3.61 4.03
C GLU A 54 12.39 5.07 3.68
N SER A 55 11.72 6.02 4.32
CA SER A 55 11.90 7.45 4.07
C SER A 55 13.04 8.04 4.88
N PRO A 56 13.71 9.14 4.40
CA PRO A 56 14.73 9.85 5.16
C PRO A 56 14.21 10.29 6.54
N GLU A 57 15.02 10.08 7.58
CA GLU A 57 14.66 10.39 8.97
C GLU A 57 13.31 9.79 9.44
N ARG A 58 12.82 8.74 8.78
CA ARG A 58 11.51 8.10 9.03
C ARG A 58 10.36 9.10 9.01
N SER A 59 10.38 10.05 8.07
CA SER A 59 9.45 11.16 7.97
C SER A 59 8.97 11.35 6.54
N MET A 60 7.67 11.62 6.36
CA MET A 60 7.06 11.95 5.07
C MET A 60 6.00 13.04 5.22
N ARG A 61 5.83 13.85 4.18
CA ARG A 61 4.71 14.79 4.11
C ARG A 61 3.39 14.03 4.03
N MET A 62 2.36 14.52 4.73
CA MET A 62 1.00 13.93 4.70
C MET A 62 0.45 13.78 3.27
N ALA A 63 0.79 14.70 2.37
CA ALA A 63 0.38 14.62 0.97
C ALA A 63 1.06 13.44 0.26
N GLN A 64 2.36 13.25 0.46
CA GLN A 64 3.12 12.13 -0.12
C GLN A 64 2.61 10.76 0.38
N ILE A 65 2.28 10.65 1.69
CA ILE A 65 1.65 9.42 2.21
C ILE A 65 0.32 9.15 1.49
N ALA A 66 -0.51 10.19 1.27
CA ALA A 66 -1.79 10.02 0.58
C ALA A 66 -1.61 9.60 -0.89
N GLU A 67 -0.64 10.18 -1.58
CA GLU A 67 -0.28 9.86 -2.96
C GLU A 67 0.28 8.44 -3.08
N SER A 68 1.27 8.07 -2.27
CA SER A 68 1.90 6.75 -2.31
C SER A 68 0.94 5.60 -1.96
N MET A 69 -0.09 5.85 -1.15
CA MET A 69 -1.12 4.86 -0.79
C MET A 69 -2.33 4.90 -1.71
N GLN A 70 -2.41 5.84 -2.66
CA GLN A 70 -3.61 6.09 -3.46
C GLN A 70 -4.88 6.27 -2.61
N HIS A 71 -4.72 6.89 -1.45
CA HIS A 71 -5.81 7.18 -0.53
C HIS A 71 -6.18 8.66 -0.55
N SER A 72 -7.44 8.98 -0.28
CA SER A 72 -7.84 10.38 -0.10
C SER A 72 -7.10 10.99 1.11
N ARG A 73 -6.75 12.28 1.02
CA ARG A 73 -6.12 13.04 2.13
C ARG A 73 -6.91 12.93 3.44
N SER A 74 -8.24 12.88 3.37
CA SER A 74 -9.10 12.69 4.53
C SER A 74 -8.88 11.34 5.19
N ARG A 75 -8.82 10.24 4.40
CA ARG A 75 -8.58 8.89 4.90
C ARG A 75 -7.22 8.78 5.58
N VAL A 76 -6.17 9.31 4.97
CA VAL A 76 -4.82 9.33 5.56
C VAL A 76 -4.81 10.15 6.84
N THR A 77 -5.43 11.34 6.86
CA THR A 77 -5.52 12.16 8.07
C THR A 77 -6.19 11.42 9.23
N HIS A 78 -7.27 10.68 8.97
CA HIS A 78 -7.94 9.87 10.00
C HIS A 78 -7.03 8.74 10.52
N THR A 79 -6.37 8.01 9.63
CA THR A 79 -5.46 6.93 10.00
C THR A 79 -4.27 7.46 10.81
N VAL A 80 -3.61 8.50 10.32
CA VAL A 80 -2.47 9.14 10.99
C VAL A 80 -2.86 9.72 12.35
N THR A 81 -4.06 10.31 12.49
CA THR A 81 -4.54 10.80 13.79
C THR A 81 -4.71 9.66 14.81
N ARG A 82 -5.15 8.48 14.38
CA ARG A 82 -5.25 7.30 15.24
C ARG A 82 -3.88 6.78 15.64
N MET A 83 -2.94 6.70 14.69
CA MET A 83 -1.55 6.30 14.95
C MET A 83 -0.83 7.26 15.90
N GLU A 84 -1.06 8.56 15.76
CA GLU A 84 -0.51 9.58 16.67
C GLU A 84 -1.05 9.42 18.10
N LYS A 85 -2.36 9.17 18.25
CA LYS A 85 -2.96 8.87 19.58
C LYS A 85 -2.40 7.59 20.19
N ALA A 86 -2.02 6.62 19.36
CA ALA A 86 -1.35 5.39 19.81
C ALA A 86 0.15 5.59 20.09
N GLY A 87 0.71 6.78 19.82
CA GLY A 87 2.11 7.11 20.03
C GLY A 87 3.06 6.47 19.01
N LEU A 88 2.56 6.01 17.86
CA LEU A 88 3.36 5.37 16.81
C LEU A 88 4.05 6.38 15.89
N ILE A 89 3.46 7.54 15.76
CA ILE A 89 3.97 8.66 14.96
C ILE A 89 3.75 9.97 15.69
N THR A 90 4.44 11.01 15.25
CA THR A 90 4.18 12.43 15.61
C THR A 90 3.94 13.22 14.34
N ARG A 91 3.14 14.29 14.43
CA ARG A 91 3.00 15.29 13.36
C ARG A 91 3.76 16.54 13.70
N CYS A 92 4.53 17.05 12.75
CA CYS A 92 5.28 18.31 12.89
C CYS A 92 5.04 19.19 11.65
N ALA A 93 5.36 20.48 11.78
CA ALA A 93 5.40 21.36 10.63
C ALA A 93 6.53 20.94 9.70
N ALA A 94 6.27 20.91 8.39
CA ALA A 94 7.30 20.59 7.41
C ALA A 94 8.38 21.68 7.40
N GLU A 95 9.63 21.27 7.30
CA GLU A 95 10.75 22.22 7.24
C GLU A 95 10.65 23.08 5.98
N GLY A 96 10.73 24.38 6.15
CA GLY A 96 10.64 25.37 5.05
C GLY A 96 9.22 25.62 4.50
N ASP A 97 8.19 24.94 4.98
CA ASP A 97 6.80 25.10 4.52
C ASP A 97 5.80 25.21 5.69
N ARG A 98 5.39 26.43 6.03
CA ARG A 98 4.46 26.68 7.14
C ARG A 98 3.07 26.02 6.99
N ARG A 99 2.72 25.55 5.78
CA ARG A 99 1.43 24.89 5.49
C ARG A 99 1.56 23.38 5.37
N GLY A 100 2.79 22.88 5.23
CA GLY A 100 3.08 21.45 5.15
C GLY A 100 3.06 20.81 6.52
N VAL A 101 2.48 19.61 6.62
CA VAL A 101 2.53 18.75 7.80
C VAL A 101 3.24 17.47 7.43
N GLU A 102 4.21 17.07 8.24
CA GLU A 102 4.92 15.80 8.15
C GLU A 102 4.46 14.85 9.25
N ALA A 103 4.39 13.57 8.91
CA ALA A 103 4.30 12.48 9.87
C ALA A 103 5.68 11.85 10.03
N ARG A 104 6.13 11.74 11.28
CA ARG A 104 7.41 11.12 11.64
C ARG A 104 7.16 9.91 12.52
N MET A 105 7.78 8.78 12.22
CA MET A 105 7.69 7.58 13.03
C MET A 105 8.45 7.78 14.35
N THR A 106 7.85 7.31 15.44
CA THR A 106 8.50 7.25 16.76
C THR A 106 9.29 5.95 16.92
N ASP A 107 10.14 5.86 17.96
CA ASP A 107 10.80 4.58 18.28
C ASP A 107 9.77 3.48 18.59
N ARG A 108 8.68 3.81 19.27
CA ARG A 108 7.56 2.88 19.50
C ARG A 108 6.92 2.41 18.18
N GLY A 109 6.78 3.30 17.19
CA GLY A 109 6.31 2.94 15.85
C GLY A 109 7.27 2.00 15.14
N TRP A 110 8.57 2.23 15.27
CA TRP A 110 9.61 1.37 14.75
C TRP A 110 9.59 -0.03 15.40
N ASP A 111 9.55 -0.08 16.73
CA ASP A 111 9.51 -1.35 17.46
C ASP A 111 8.30 -2.20 17.06
N LEU A 112 7.12 -1.55 16.94
CA LEU A 112 5.90 -2.21 16.50
C LEU A 112 6.01 -2.72 15.04
N LEU A 113 6.62 -1.93 14.14
CA LEU A 113 6.85 -2.35 12.76
C LEU A 113 7.72 -3.61 12.71
N VAL A 114 8.84 -3.61 13.46
CA VAL A 114 9.77 -4.75 13.53
C VAL A 114 9.07 -6.00 14.09
N GLU A 115 8.21 -5.84 15.10
CA GLU A 115 7.44 -6.92 15.70
C GLU A 115 6.35 -7.45 14.74
N ALA A 116 5.68 -6.58 13.99
CA ALA A 116 4.59 -6.95 13.09
C ALA A 116 5.06 -7.52 11.74
N ALA A 117 6.26 -7.18 11.28
CA ALA A 117 6.77 -7.61 9.99
C ALA A 117 6.79 -9.14 9.79
N PRO A 118 7.22 -9.97 10.76
CA PRO A 118 7.14 -11.43 10.62
C PRO A 118 5.70 -11.94 10.41
N THR A 119 4.72 -11.39 11.13
CA THR A 119 3.30 -11.76 10.97
C THR A 119 2.82 -11.45 9.55
N HIS A 120 3.09 -10.24 9.07
CA HIS A 120 2.71 -9.83 7.71
C HIS A 120 3.38 -10.70 6.64
N VAL A 121 4.71 -10.91 6.74
CA VAL A 121 5.45 -11.72 5.75
C VAL A 121 4.97 -13.17 5.75
N THR A 122 4.69 -13.76 6.91
CA THR A 122 4.13 -15.11 7.02
C THR A 122 2.77 -15.18 6.32
N GLY A 123 1.86 -14.25 6.61
CA GLY A 123 0.55 -14.20 5.95
C GLY A 123 0.65 -14.03 4.44
N VAL A 124 1.52 -13.15 3.95
CA VAL A 124 1.78 -12.99 2.50
C VAL A 124 2.30 -14.28 1.88
N ARG A 125 3.21 -14.99 2.56
CA ARG A 125 3.71 -16.28 2.06
C ARG A 125 2.60 -17.31 2.01
N GLU A 126 1.94 -17.60 3.13
CA GLU A 126 0.95 -18.68 3.27
C GLU A 126 -0.28 -18.46 2.37
N HIS A 127 -0.73 -17.21 2.25
CA HIS A 127 -1.97 -16.90 1.53
C HIS A 127 -1.78 -16.50 0.08
N PHE A 128 -0.53 -16.29 -0.36
CA PHE A 128 -0.28 -15.83 -1.72
C PHE A 128 0.97 -16.45 -2.36
N VAL A 129 2.17 -16.22 -1.84
CA VAL A 129 3.42 -16.59 -2.51
C VAL A 129 3.54 -18.10 -2.67
N ASP A 130 3.28 -18.85 -1.60
CA ASP A 130 3.46 -20.30 -1.56
C ASP A 130 2.34 -21.09 -2.27
N LEU A 131 1.30 -20.39 -2.78
CA LEU A 131 0.23 -20.97 -3.60
C LEU A 131 0.59 -21.04 -5.10
N ALA A 132 1.66 -20.40 -5.52
CA ALA A 132 2.09 -20.31 -6.91
C ALA A 132 3.49 -20.89 -7.08
N SER A 133 3.78 -21.46 -8.25
CA SER A 133 5.14 -21.75 -8.66
C SER A 133 5.96 -20.47 -8.86
N GLU A 134 7.28 -20.56 -8.77
CA GLU A 134 8.17 -19.41 -9.05
C GLU A 134 7.90 -18.76 -10.41
N GLN A 135 7.58 -19.59 -11.42
CA GLN A 135 7.29 -19.09 -12.78
C GLN A 135 5.97 -18.31 -12.84
N GLU A 136 4.92 -18.80 -12.17
CA GLU A 136 3.62 -18.12 -12.10
C GLU A 136 3.73 -16.81 -11.32
N PHE A 137 4.46 -16.82 -10.20
CA PHE A 137 4.68 -15.62 -9.41
C PHE A 137 5.49 -14.57 -10.19
N ALA A 138 6.55 -14.97 -10.88
CA ALA A 138 7.32 -14.08 -11.75
C ALA A 138 6.48 -13.53 -12.93
N ALA A 139 5.62 -14.36 -13.53
CA ALA A 139 4.72 -13.92 -14.61
C ALA A 139 3.69 -12.89 -14.10
N MET A 140 3.14 -13.10 -12.90
CA MET A 140 2.26 -12.13 -12.25
C MET A 140 2.99 -10.81 -11.97
N GLY A 141 4.19 -10.85 -11.40
CA GLY A 141 5.02 -9.67 -11.15
C GLY A 141 5.27 -8.87 -12.44
N LYS A 142 5.64 -9.56 -13.54
CA LYS A 142 5.80 -8.94 -14.86
C LYS A 142 4.52 -8.26 -15.37
N LEU A 143 3.36 -8.91 -15.18
CA LEU A 143 2.07 -8.34 -15.58
C LEU A 143 1.75 -7.10 -14.75
N MET A 144 1.93 -7.15 -13.42
CA MET A 144 1.64 -6.03 -12.54
C MET A 144 2.56 -4.83 -12.80
N ASN A 145 3.85 -5.07 -13.08
CA ASN A 145 4.77 -4.01 -13.50
C ASN A 145 4.31 -3.36 -14.83
N ALA A 146 3.90 -4.14 -15.81
CA ALA A 146 3.38 -3.59 -17.06
C ALA A 146 2.09 -2.76 -16.86
N VAL A 147 1.21 -3.16 -15.94
CA VAL A 147 0.02 -2.38 -15.56
C VAL A 147 0.43 -1.08 -14.89
N ALA A 148 1.37 -1.13 -13.94
CA ALA A 148 1.88 0.05 -13.25
C ALA A 148 2.52 1.04 -14.25
N ASP A 149 3.43 0.57 -15.11
CA ASP A 149 4.09 1.39 -16.13
C ASP A 149 3.08 2.07 -17.07
N HIS A 150 2.06 1.33 -17.51
CA HIS A 150 1.02 1.89 -18.36
C HIS A 150 0.21 2.98 -17.66
N LEU A 151 -0.19 2.74 -16.41
CA LEU A 151 -1.00 3.70 -15.65
C LEU A 151 -0.22 4.94 -15.24
N LEU A 152 1.06 4.81 -14.91
CA LEU A 152 1.97 5.92 -14.65
C LEU A 152 2.17 6.80 -15.89
N ALA A 153 2.33 6.20 -17.07
CA ALA A 153 2.48 6.94 -18.33
C ALA A 153 1.23 7.77 -18.70
N VAL A 154 0.03 7.30 -18.32
CA VAL A 154 -1.23 8.02 -18.62
C VAL A 154 -1.66 8.95 -17.48
N ASN A 155 -1.10 8.82 -16.29
CA ASN A 155 -1.39 9.68 -15.15
C ASN A 155 -0.12 9.92 -14.30
N PRO A 156 0.66 10.98 -14.62
CA PRO A 156 1.89 11.31 -13.90
C PRO A 156 1.73 11.56 -12.39
N ALA A 157 0.51 11.80 -11.91
CA ALA A 157 0.26 11.95 -10.47
C ALA A 157 0.54 10.66 -9.65
N PHE A 158 0.91 9.57 -10.31
CA PHE A 158 1.25 8.29 -9.66
C PHE A 158 2.77 8.00 -9.59
N GLU A 159 3.64 8.94 -10.03
CA GLU A 159 5.10 8.71 -10.09
C GLU A 159 5.70 8.37 -8.71
N ASP A 160 5.21 8.99 -7.64
CA ASP A 160 5.71 8.75 -6.27
C ASP A 160 5.47 7.32 -5.73
N ILE A 161 4.70 6.46 -6.44
CA ILE A 161 4.44 5.08 -6.02
C ILE A 161 5.61 4.16 -6.38
N ARG A 162 6.31 4.45 -7.48
CA ARG A 162 7.33 3.56 -8.04
C ARG A 162 8.60 3.53 -7.21
N ASP A 163 9.00 4.67 -6.67
CA ASP A 163 10.24 4.81 -5.89
C ASP A 163 10.23 4.01 -4.58
N ASN A 164 9.06 3.47 -4.19
CA ASN A 164 8.89 2.65 -2.98
C ASN A 164 8.81 1.14 -3.25
N VAL A 165 9.09 0.65 -4.49
CA VAL A 165 8.94 -0.77 -4.87
C VAL A 165 10.26 -1.39 -5.30
N GLU A 166 11.32 -0.61 -5.52
CA GLU A 166 12.70 -1.05 -5.77
C GLU A 166 13.49 -1.20 -4.47
#